data_11f1060d48e98773eb38bfedf2d145d0
#
_entry.id   11f1060d48e98773eb38bfedf2d145d0
#
_cell.length_a   1.000
_cell.length_b   1.000
_cell.length_c   1.000
_cell.angle_alpha   90.00
_cell.angle_beta   90.00
_cell.angle_gamma   90.00
#
_symmetry.space_group_name_H-M   'P 1'
#
loop_
_entity.id
_entity.type
_entity.pdbx_description
1 polymer ?
#
loop_
_entity_poly.entity_id
_entity_poly.type
_entity_poly.pdbx_seq_one_letter_code
_entity_poly.pdbx_strand_id
1 'polypeptide(L)' 'LVRTFRFKDYYATMAFVNALAWIAHGEDHHPDLGVHYDRAVVRYSTHDVGGLSENDFICAAKTSALTEQLK' A
#
# COMPACT_ATOMS: atom_id res chain seq x y z
N LEU A 1 2.31 -6.14 12.70
CA LEU A 1 3.23 -5.49 11.75
C LEU A 1 2.66 -4.16 11.28
N VAL A 2 3.44 -3.11 11.40
CA VAL A 2 3.04 -1.77 10.96
C VAL A 2 4.12 -1.24 10.03
N ARG A 3 3.68 -0.70 8.88
CA ARG A 3 4.58 -0.07 7.93
C ARG A 3 4.01 1.28 7.51
N THR A 4 4.89 2.27 7.39
CA THR A 4 4.52 3.61 6.94
C THR A 4 5.20 3.92 5.61
N PHE A 5 4.41 4.31 4.63
CA PHE A 5 4.91 4.67 3.30
C PHE A 5 4.61 6.14 3.06
N ARG A 6 5.61 6.90 2.62
CA ARG A 6 5.47 8.35 2.42
C ARG A 6 5.47 8.67 0.95
N PHE A 7 4.65 9.67 0.60
CA PHE A 7 4.46 10.12 -0.78
C PHE A 7 4.47 11.64 -0.82
N LYS A 8 4.51 12.19 -2.01
CA LYS A 8 4.62 13.66 -2.14
C LYS A 8 3.28 14.36 -1.98
N ASP A 9 2.17 13.67 -2.25
CA ASP A 9 0.85 14.28 -2.18
C ASP A 9 -0.23 13.23 -1.94
N TYR A 10 -1.47 13.71 -1.84
CA TYR A 10 -2.61 12.84 -1.56
C TYR A 10 -2.89 11.88 -2.71
N TYR A 11 -2.73 12.35 -3.93
CA TYR A 11 -3.00 11.52 -5.11
C TYR A 11 -2.06 10.31 -5.13
N ALA A 12 -0.76 10.54 -4.90
CA ALA A 12 0.21 9.46 -4.88
C ALA A 12 -0.08 8.49 -3.74
N THR A 13 -0.47 9.01 -2.57
CA THR A 13 -0.85 8.17 -1.44
C THR A 13 -2.03 7.27 -1.80
N MET A 14 -3.06 7.83 -2.43
CA MET A 14 -4.24 7.06 -2.82
C MET A 14 -3.94 6.06 -3.92
N ALA A 15 -3.04 6.39 -4.84
CA ALA A 15 -2.63 5.45 -5.87
C ALA A 15 -1.97 4.22 -5.25
N PHE A 16 -1.12 4.43 -4.25
CA PHE A 16 -0.51 3.33 -3.50
C PHE A 16 -1.57 2.49 -2.79
N VAL A 17 -2.51 3.15 -2.11
CA VAL A 17 -3.57 2.46 -1.37
C VAL A 17 -4.40 1.60 -2.31
N ASN A 18 -4.76 2.11 -3.47
CA ASN A 18 -5.52 1.35 -4.46
C ASN A 18 -4.74 0.14 -4.98
N ALA A 19 -3.46 0.31 -5.26
CA ALA A 19 -2.62 -0.79 -5.71
C ALA A 19 -2.49 -1.87 -4.64
N LEU A 20 -2.26 -1.45 -3.40
CA LEU A 20 -2.15 -2.37 -2.28
C LEU A 20 -3.47 -3.09 -2.01
N ALA A 21 -4.59 -2.39 -2.12
CA ALA A 21 -5.90 -2.99 -1.92
C ALA A 21 -6.14 -4.13 -2.91
N TRP A 22 -5.74 -3.93 -4.17
CA TRP A 22 -5.88 -4.96 -5.19
C TRP A 22 -5.06 -6.21 -4.85
N ILE A 23 -3.81 -5.99 -4.43
CA ILE A 23 -2.92 -7.09 -4.03
C ILE A 23 -3.48 -7.82 -2.80
N ALA A 24 -3.89 -7.06 -1.79
CA ALA A 24 -4.43 -7.63 -0.55
C ALA A 24 -5.69 -8.44 -0.81
N HIS A 25 -6.53 -7.97 -1.72
CA HIS A 25 -7.74 -8.70 -2.10
C HIS A 25 -7.40 -10.04 -2.76
N GLY A 26 -6.41 -10.03 -3.67
CA GLY A 26 -5.97 -11.25 -4.33
C GLY A 26 -5.39 -12.28 -3.37
N GLU A 27 -4.71 -11.83 -2.32
CA GLU A 27 -4.10 -12.69 -1.32
C GLU A 27 -5.04 -13.01 -0.15
N ASP A 28 -6.23 -12.38 -0.14
CA ASP A 28 -7.21 -12.53 0.94
C ASP A 28 -6.62 -12.14 2.31
N HIS A 29 -5.79 -11.11 2.33
CA HIS A 29 -5.19 -10.54 3.53
C HIS A 29 -5.46 -9.04 3.55
N HIS A 30 -6.36 -8.61 4.43
CA HIS A 30 -6.84 -7.23 4.43
C HIS A 30 -6.23 -6.44 5.59
N PRO A 31 -5.36 -5.47 5.32
CA PRO A 31 -4.77 -4.65 6.38
C PRO A 31 -5.72 -3.57 6.86
N ASP A 32 -5.46 -3.05 8.05
CA ASP A 32 -6.04 -1.80 8.48
C ASP A 32 -5.18 -0.68 7.91
N LEU A 33 -5.82 0.32 7.29
CA LEU A 33 -5.11 1.40 6.63
C LEU A 33 -5.42 2.73 7.28
N GLY A 34 -4.37 3.51 7.55
CA GLY A 34 -4.48 4.92 7.88
C GLY A 34 -4.03 5.72 6.68
N VAL A 35 -4.92 6.52 6.10
CA VAL A 35 -4.60 7.30 4.90
C VAL A 35 -4.52 8.78 5.27
N HIS A 36 -3.39 9.39 4.96
CA HIS A 36 -3.11 10.79 5.24
C HIS A 36 -2.71 11.47 3.93
N TYR A 37 -2.54 12.80 3.99
CA TYR A 37 -2.21 13.54 2.78
C TYR A 37 -0.97 12.99 2.07
N ASP A 38 0.07 12.70 2.83
CA ASP A 38 1.37 12.34 2.28
C ASP A 38 1.90 11.00 2.76
N ARG A 39 1.03 10.17 3.36
CA ARG A 39 1.49 8.86 3.84
C ARG A 39 0.36 7.88 4.01
N ALA A 40 0.70 6.63 3.90
CA ALA A 40 -0.20 5.52 4.21
C ALA A 40 0.42 4.66 5.31
N VAL A 41 -0.35 4.38 6.33
CA VAL A 41 0.06 3.50 7.42
C VAL A 41 -0.66 2.17 7.23
N VAL A 42 0.11 1.11 7.08
CA VAL A 42 -0.42 -0.23 6.79
C VAL A 42 -0.19 -1.12 8.01
N ARG A 43 -1.27 -1.68 8.55
CA ARG A 43 -1.21 -2.55 9.74
C ARG A 43 -1.76 -3.92 9.41
N TYR A 44 -0.97 -4.95 9.67
CA TYR A 44 -1.41 -6.34 9.56
C TYR A 44 -1.33 -7.00 10.93
N SER A 45 -2.29 -7.89 11.22
CA SER A 45 -2.15 -8.78 12.37
C SER A 45 -1.05 -9.80 12.09
N THR A 46 -0.56 -10.47 13.13
CA THR A 46 0.45 -11.52 12.95
C THR A 46 -0.04 -12.67 12.08
N HIS A 47 -1.35 -12.91 12.08
CA HIS A 47 -1.94 -13.98 11.26
C HIS A 47 -1.98 -13.63 9.78
N ASP A 48 -2.04 -12.35 9.46
CA ASP A 48 -2.24 -11.88 8.09
C ASP A 48 -0.94 -11.65 7.33
N VAL A 49 0.19 -11.68 8.03
CA VAL A 49 1.49 -11.37 7.40
C VAL A 49 1.94 -12.46 6.44
N GLY A 50 1.48 -13.69 6.64
CA GLY A 50 1.98 -14.84 5.88
C GLY A 50 1.70 -14.81 4.38
N GLY A 51 0.69 -14.06 3.94
CA GLY A 51 0.32 -14.01 2.52
C GLY A 51 0.96 -12.88 1.74
N LEU A 52 1.57 -11.91 2.43
CA LEU A 52 2.15 -10.73 1.78
C LEU A 52 3.64 -10.67 2.06
N SER A 53 4.39 -10.36 1.02
CA SER A 53 5.84 -10.24 1.10
C SER A 53 6.26 -8.78 0.93
N GLU A 54 7.53 -8.52 1.18
CA GLU A 54 8.14 -7.23 0.91
C GLU A 54 7.95 -6.84 -0.57
N ASN A 55 7.98 -7.83 -1.46
CA ASN A 55 7.80 -7.59 -2.90
C ASN A 55 6.42 -7.02 -3.22
N ASP A 56 5.40 -7.43 -2.50
CA ASP A 56 4.04 -6.92 -2.74
C ASP A 56 3.97 -5.43 -2.42
N PHE A 57 4.61 -5.01 -1.34
CA PHE A 57 4.68 -3.59 -0.98
C PHE A 57 5.48 -2.80 -2.01
N ILE A 58 6.59 -3.37 -2.47
CA ILE A 58 7.43 -2.73 -3.49
C ILE A 58 6.65 -2.57 -4.79
N CYS A 59 5.91 -3.59 -5.21
CA CYS A 59 5.08 -3.52 -6.41
C CYS A 59 4.01 -2.43 -6.31
N ALA A 60 3.35 -2.34 -5.15
CA ALA A 60 2.35 -1.31 -4.93
C ALA A 60 2.99 0.09 -5.00
N ALA A 61 4.15 0.27 -4.39
CA ALA A 61 4.86 1.54 -4.41
C ALA A 61 5.29 1.92 -5.82
N LYS A 62 5.77 0.95 -6.60
CA LYS A 62 6.15 1.20 -8.00
C LYS A 62 4.96 1.57 -8.86
N THR A 63 3.83 0.92 -8.65
CA THR A 63 2.60 1.23 -9.36
C THR A 63 2.16 2.66 -9.04
N SER A 64 2.25 3.06 -7.79
CA SER A 64 1.92 4.42 -7.38
C SER A 64 2.83 5.43 -8.07
N ALA A 65 4.14 5.18 -8.10
CA ALA A 65 5.09 6.07 -8.73
C ALA A 65 4.82 6.20 -10.24
N LEU A 66 4.53 5.09 -10.90
CA LEU A 66 4.22 5.08 -12.31
C LEU A 66 2.94 5.86 -12.63
N THR A 67 1.90 5.65 -11.83
CA THR A 67 0.64 6.37 -11.98
C THR A 67 0.86 7.87 -11.88
N GLU A 68 1.71 8.29 -10.95
CA GLU A 68 2.03 9.69 -10.76
C GLU A 68 2.76 10.27 -11.97
N GLN A 69 3.68 9.51 -12.55
CA GLN A 69 4.40 9.96 -13.74
C GLN A 69 3.50 10.12 -14.96
N LEU A 70 2.43 9.35 -15.02
CA LEU A 70 1.50 9.39 -16.13
C LEU A 70 0.52 10.57 -16.06
N LYS A 71 0.50 11.27 -14.96
CA LYS A 71 -0.27 12.49 -14.82
C LYS A 71 0.42 13.65 -15.55
#